data_bb78e7a213b62a10beda979a2ffc842d
#
_entry.id   bb78e7a213b62a10beda979a2ffc842d
#
_cell.length_a   1.000
_cell.length_b   1.000
_cell.length_c   1.000
_cell.angle_alpha   90.00
_cell.angle_beta   90.00
_cell.angle_gamma   90.00
#
_symmetry.space_group_name_H-M   'P 1'
#
loop_
_entity.id
_entity.type
_entity.pdbx_description
1 polymer ?
#
loop_
_entity_poly.entity_id
_entity_poly.type
_entity_poly.pdbx_seq_one_letter_code
_entity_poly.pdbx_strand_id
1 'polypeptide(L)'
;MAGEPDDVDTMVEPVVPSRHRWLAGLLGAGPGDRVADLGCGTGGTLAQAAPAVPGGLVAGLDLSAGALARTAEAVAGAVAGQDRPPGALLVQADLKDPLSLATAGFDRVLCHNVLEVLPDHDALVAEAVRVLRPDGRLVLAHSDFDTLIFASEDLELTRRLVRAYCDTQQPWMDAVDGTIGRRLAEIAGRAGLQVTDVQAQVVLGRRYLPGEIGWGYARNLADTLLGAGRADEAELDRWMAGLQRLHDRGAFLFSVNDSAVICGRMPR
;
A
#
# COMPACT_ATOMS: atom_id res chain seq x y z
N MET A 1 4.44 25.10 15.39
CA MET A 1 5.38 24.93 14.27
C MET A 1 5.09 23.55 13.75
N ALA A 2 4.47 23.45 12.58
CA ALA A 2 4.20 22.18 11.94
C ALA A 2 5.55 21.51 11.60
N GLY A 3 5.75 20.27 12.02
CA GLY A 3 6.91 19.48 11.63
C GLY A 3 6.92 19.34 10.10
N GLU A 4 8.11 19.49 9.52
CA GLU A 4 8.32 19.38 8.09
C GLU A 4 7.98 17.95 7.59
N PRO A 5 7.56 17.81 6.32
CA PRO A 5 7.14 16.53 5.74
C PRO A 5 8.28 15.52 5.50
N ASP A 6 9.47 15.74 6.04
CA ASP A 6 10.64 14.88 5.84
C ASP A 6 10.51 13.48 6.50
N ASP A 7 9.63 13.33 7.49
CA ASP A 7 9.43 12.03 8.17
C ASP A 7 8.65 11.00 7.32
N VAL A 8 7.90 11.46 6.31
CA VAL A 8 7.14 10.56 5.41
C VAL A 8 8.07 9.76 4.48
N ASP A 9 9.27 10.28 4.21
CA ASP A 9 10.26 9.63 3.32
C ASP A 9 10.94 8.41 3.97
N THR A 10 10.87 8.24 5.29
CA THR A 10 11.52 7.14 6.01
C THR A 10 10.69 5.85 6.04
N MET A 11 9.40 5.90 5.65
CA MET A 11 8.45 4.79 5.78
C MET A 11 8.18 4.04 4.46
N VAL A 12 9.18 3.97 3.59
CA VAL A 12 9.05 3.19 2.35
C VAL A 12 8.98 1.71 2.69
N GLU A 13 7.79 1.11 2.55
CA GLU A 13 7.67 -0.35 2.56
C GLU A 13 8.65 -0.95 1.55
N PRO A 14 9.37 -2.03 1.92
CA PRO A 14 10.19 -2.74 0.97
C PRO A 14 9.36 -3.13 -0.25
N VAL A 15 9.81 -2.78 -1.45
CA VAL A 15 9.12 -3.18 -2.68
C VAL A 15 9.10 -4.70 -2.75
N VAL A 16 7.89 -5.27 -2.64
CA VAL A 16 7.68 -6.71 -2.78
C VAL A 16 7.21 -6.97 -4.21
N PRO A 17 8.09 -7.40 -5.13
CA PRO A 17 7.75 -7.51 -6.55
C PRO A 17 6.55 -8.42 -6.81
N SER A 18 6.35 -9.46 -5.98
CA SER A 18 5.20 -10.36 -6.10
C SER A 18 3.88 -9.66 -5.75
N ARG A 19 3.86 -8.81 -4.70
CA ARG A 19 2.70 -7.99 -4.31
C ARG A 19 2.31 -7.05 -5.44
N HIS A 20 3.24 -6.25 -5.90
CA HIS A 20 2.99 -5.24 -6.94
C HIS A 20 2.59 -5.85 -8.27
N ARG A 21 3.17 -7.00 -8.64
CA ARG A 21 2.76 -7.75 -9.85
C ARG A 21 1.33 -8.27 -9.72
N TRP A 22 0.96 -8.78 -8.56
CA TRP A 22 -0.40 -9.22 -8.29
C TRP A 22 -1.40 -8.05 -8.41
N LEU A 23 -1.13 -6.91 -7.74
CA LEU A 23 -1.96 -5.71 -7.83
C LEU A 23 -2.11 -5.19 -9.26
N ALA A 24 -1.01 -5.11 -10.01
CA ALA A 24 -1.03 -4.72 -11.43
C ALA A 24 -1.87 -5.71 -12.28
N GLY A 25 -1.79 -7.00 -11.97
CA GLY A 25 -2.64 -8.02 -12.60
C GLY A 25 -4.14 -7.82 -12.32
N LEU A 26 -4.50 -7.44 -11.08
CA LEU A 26 -5.90 -7.16 -10.71
C LEU A 26 -6.48 -5.96 -11.47
N LEU A 27 -5.67 -4.96 -11.80
CA LEU A 27 -6.10 -3.83 -12.64
C LEU A 27 -6.57 -4.31 -14.00
N GLY A 28 -5.95 -5.35 -14.57
CA GLY A 28 -6.30 -5.87 -15.90
C GLY A 28 -6.20 -4.78 -16.97
N ALA A 29 -5.16 -3.93 -16.85
CA ALA A 29 -4.92 -2.84 -17.80
C ALA A 29 -4.41 -3.37 -19.14
N GLY A 30 -4.77 -2.69 -20.22
CA GLY A 30 -4.38 -3.03 -21.59
C GLY A 30 -3.87 -1.82 -22.39
N PRO A 31 -3.46 -2.06 -23.65
CA PRO A 31 -2.94 -1.01 -24.52
C PRO A 31 -3.88 0.19 -24.62
N GLY A 32 -3.35 1.40 -24.43
CA GLY A 32 -4.10 2.64 -24.49
C GLY A 32 -4.87 3.01 -23.23
N ASP A 33 -4.95 2.12 -22.22
CA ASP A 33 -5.63 2.42 -20.94
C ASP A 33 -4.94 3.56 -20.18
N ARG A 34 -5.72 4.24 -19.38
CA ARG A 34 -5.29 5.26 -18.42
C ARG A 34 -5.43 4.68 -17.02
N VAL A 35 -4.31 4.51 -16.35
CA VAL A 35 -4.21 3.91 -15.01
C VAL A 35 -3.89 5.00 -14.00
N ALA A 36 -4.60 5.05 -12.87
CA ALA A 36 -4.25 5.91 -11.73
C ALA A 36 -3.97 5.06 -10.49
N ASP A 37 -2.95 5.43 -9.73
CA ASP A 37 -2.61 4.86 -8.43
C ASP A 37 -2.65 5.98 -7.38
N LEU A 38 -3.61 5.86 -6.45
CA LEU A 38 -3.87 6.84 -5.40
C LEU A 38 -3.08 6.45 -4.15
N GLY A 39 -2.03 7.20 -3.84
CA GLY A 39 -1.02 6.84 -2.85
C GLY A 39 0.01 5.89 -3.45
N CYS A 40 0.62 6.28 -4.56
CA CYS A 40 1.48 5.39 -5.34
C CYS A 40 2.82 5.04 -4.67
N GLY A 41 3.19 5.74 -3.59
CA GLY A 41 4.47 5.56 -2.91
C GLY A 41 5.64 5.67 -3.88
N THR A 42 6.51 4.68 -3.88
CA THR A 42 7.68 4.61 -4.79
C THR A 42 7.37 3.96 -6.14
N GLY A 43 6.09 3.83 -6.50
CA GLY A 43 5.66 3.40 -7.83
C GLY A 43 5.77 1.91 -8.12
N GLY A 44 5.89 1.07 -7.10
CA GLY A 44 6.05 -0.37 -7.28
C GLY A 44 4.96 -0.99 -8.16
N THR A 45 3.68 -0.61 -7.96
CA THR A 45 2.58 -1.13 -8.78
C THR A 45 2.52 -0.48 -10.16
N LEU A 46 2.75 0.84 -10.25
CA LEU A 46 2.79 1.54 -11.54
C LEU A 46 3.88 1.00 -12.46
N ALA A 47 5.07 0.71 -11.92
CA ALA A 47 6.16 0.10 -12.69
C ALA A 47 5.80 -1.30 -13.22
N GLN A 48 4.98 -2.07 -12.48
CA GLN A 48 4.49 -3.37 -12.97
C GLN A 48 3.35 -3.22 -13.98
N ALA A 49 2.52 -2.17 -13.87
CA ALA A 49 1.38 -1.93 -14.77
C ALA A 49 1.79 -1.24 -16.08
N ALA A 50 2.76 -0.33 -16.05
CA ALA A 50 3.16 0.52 -17.18
C ALA A 50 3.49 -0.27 -18.48
N PRO A 51 4.20 -1.42 -18.42
CA PRO A 51 4.47 -2.21 -19.63
C PRO A 51 3.21 -2.74 -20.36
N ALA A 52 2.09 -2.88 -19.65
CA ALA A 52 0.84 -3.39 -20.20
C ALA A 52 0.00 -2.31 -20.90
N VAL A 53 0.35 -1.04 -20.78
CA VAL A 53 -0.47 0.08 -21.31
C VAL A 53 0.27 0.93 -22.35
N PRO A 54 0.89 0.32 -23.39
CA PRO A 54 1.63 1.07 -24.41
C PRO A 54 0.72 2.10 -25.09
N GLY A 55 1.20 3.35 -25.19
CA GLY A 55 0.44 4.47 -25.75
C GLY A 55 -0.70 4.99 -24.86
N GLY A 56 -0.84 4.46 -23.64
CA GLY A 56 -1.77 4.93 -22.62
C GLY A 56 -1.17 5.98 -21.68
N LEU A 57 -1.61 5.95 -20.42
CA LEU A 57 -1.15 6.85 -19.36
C LEU A 57 -1.06 6.09 -18.04
N VAL A 58 0.02 6.30 -17.29
CA VAL A 58 0.07 5.96 -15.87
C VAL A 58 0.14 7.26 -15.04
N ALA A 59 -0.72 7.38 -14.03
CA ALA A 59 -0.77 8.51 -13.12
C ALA A 59 -0.53 8.02 -11.69
N GLY A 60 0.38 8.67 -10.97
CA GLY A 60 0.66 8.42 -9.56
C GLY A 60 0.41 9.68 -8.75
N LEU A 61 -0.34 9.55 -7.65
CA LEU A 61 -0.56 10.61 -6.69
C LEU A 61 0.03 10.19 -5.35
N ASP A 62 0.78 11.06 -4.72
CA ASP A 62 1.35 10.82 -3.39
C ASP A 62 1.65 12.14 -2.67
N LEU A 63 1.68 12.13 -1.35
CA LEU A 63 2.03 13.29 -0.54
C LEU A 63 3.53 13.59 -0.64
N SER A 64 4.38 12.58 -0.76
CA SER A 64 5.83 12.67 -0.77
C SER A 64 6.39 12.96 -2.17
N ALA A 65 7.01 14.13 -2.35
CA ALA A 65 7.74 14.47 -3.58
C ALA A 65 8.90 13.50 -3.84
N GLY A 66 9.59 13.04 -2.78
CA GLY A 66 10.67 12.06 -2.88
C GLY A 66 10.18 10.69 -3.37
N ALA A 67 9.00 10.24 -2.90
CA ALA A 67 8.37 9.02 -3.39
C ALA A 67 8.02 9.14 -4.89
N LEU A 68 7.45 10.28 -5.31
CA LEU A 68 7.13 10.54 -6.72
C LEU A 68 8.38 10.56 -7.62
N ALA A 69 9.49 11.09 -7.14
CA ALA A 69 10.76 11.03 -7.89
C ALA A 69 11.20 9.58 -8.13
N ARG A 70 11.12 8.72 -7.10
CA ARG A 70 11.41 7.27 -7.23
C ARG A 70 10.40 6.58 -8.15
N THR A 71 9.13 6.97 -8.11
CA THR A 71 8.10 6.47 -9.04
C THR A 71 8.45 6.78 -10.49
N ALA A 72 8.93 8.00 -10.77
CA ALA A 72 9.36 8.38 -12.12
C ALA A 72 10.47 7.47 -12.64
N GLU A 73 11.48 7.22 -11.82
CA GLU A 73 12.61 6.34 -12.17
C GLU A 73 12.15 4.88 -12.38
N ALA A 74 11.30 4.37 -11.48
CA ALA A 74 10.78 3.01 -11.54
C ALA A 74 9.94 2.78 -12.81
N VAL A 75 9.04 3.70 -13.14
CA VAL A 75 8.20 3.62 -14.35
C VAL A 75 9.07 3.74 -15.60
N ALA A 76 9.98 4.73 -15.66
CA ALA A 76 10.88 4.89 -16.80
C ALA A 76 11.74 3.64 -17.05
N GLY A 77 12.29 3.06 -15.98
CA GLY A 77 13.03 1.80 -16.05
C GLY A 77 12.20 0.62 -16.57
N ALA A 78 10.95 0.52 -16.13
CA ALA A 78 10.06 -0.58 -16.51
C ALA A 78 9.63 -0.56 -17.98
N VAL A 79 9.61 0.61 -18.62
CA VAL A 79 9.21 0.78 -20.05
C VAL A 79 10.38 1.10 -20.97
N ALA A 80 11.61 1.02 -20.47
CA ALA A 80 12.80 1.28 -21.24
C ALA A 80 12.86 0.37 -22.48
N GLY A 81 13.05 0.96 -23.66
CA GLY A 81 13.11 0.24 -24.94
C GLY A 81 11.75 -0.12 -25.57
N GLN A 82 10.63 0.33 -24.98
CA GLN A 82 9.33 0.20 -25.63
C GLN A 82 9.17 1.22 -26.78
N ASP A 83 8.61 0.80 -27.91
CA ASP A 83 8.34 1.68 -29.06
C ASP A 83 7.31 2.78 -28.75
N ARG A 84 6.34 2.46 -27.90
CA ARG A 84 5.25 3.35 -27.52
C ARG A 84 5.00 3.29 -26.00
N PRO A 85 5.93 3.83 -25.18
CA PRO A 85 5.71 3.84 -23.74
C PRO A 85 4.46 4.64 -23.36
N PRO A 86 3.81 4.36 -22.23
CA PRO A 86 2.76 5.22 -21.71
C PRO A 86 3.33 6.61 -21.34
N GLY A 87 2.45 7.63 -21.37
CA GLY A 87 2.73 8.87 -20.67
C GLY A 87 2.76 8.64 -19.15
N ALA A 88 3.53 9.46 -18.42
CA ALA A 88 3.53 9.46 -16.96
C ALA A 88 3.05 10.82 -16.44
N LEU A 89 2.10 10.81 -15.51
CA LEU A 89 1.60 11.96 -14.77
C LEU A 89 1.81 11.72 -13.28
N LEU A 90 2.72 12.47 -12.66
CA LEU A 90 2.99 12.35 -11.24
C LEU A 90 2.57 13.66 -10.55
N VAL A 91 1.73 13.56 -9.53
CA VAL A 91 1.11 14.69 -8.87
C VAL A 91 1.35 14.60 -7.37
N GLN A 92 2.04 15.58 -6.81
CA GLN A 92 2.09 15.71 -5.36
C GLN A 92 0.72 16.20 -4.87
N ALA A 93 0.06 15.39 -4.04
CA ALA A 93 -1.29 15.66 -3.57
C ALA A 93 -1.53 15.07 -2.18
N ASP A 94 -2.24 15.82 -1.35
CA ASP A 94 -2.85 15.26 -0.15
C ASP A 94 -4.17 14.58 -0.56
N LEU A 95 -4.29 13.30 -0.31
CA LEU A 95 -5.48 12.53 -0.71
C LEU A 95 -6.71 12.80 0.18
N LYS A 96 -6.58 13.66 1.18
CA LYS A 96 -7.72 14.23 1.93
C LYS A 96 -8.45 15.31 1.12
N ASP A 97 -7.77 15.93 0.17
CA ASP A 97 -8.32 16.97 -0.68
C ASP A 97 -8.94 16.39 -1.98
N PRO A 98 -9.84 17.13 -2.64
CA PRO A 98 -10.33 16.72 -3.96
C PRO A 98 -9.21 16.52 -4.96
N LEU A 99 -9.20 15.40 -5.67
CA LEU A 99 -8.13 15.05 -6.60
C LEU A 99 -8.13 15.97 -7.82
N SER A 100 -6.96 16.51 -8.17
CA SER A 100 -6.74 17.33 -9.39
C SER A 100 -6.73 16.46 -10.67
N LEU A 101 -7.66 15.51 -10.76
CA LEU A 101 -7.85 14.59 -11.88
C LEU A 101 -9.23 14.78 -12.50
N ALA A 102 -9.31 14.62 -13.83
CA ALA A 102 -10.56 14.77 -14.56
C ALA A 102 -11.59 13.70 -14.18
N THR A 103 -12.86 14.08 -14.08
CA THR A 103 -13.99 13.15 -13.93
C THR A 103 -14.02 12.18 -15.11
N ALA A 104 -14.24 10.89 -14.83
CA ALA A 104 -14.23 9.81 -15.82
C ALA A 104 -12.96 9.82 -16.71
N GLY A 105 -11.82 10.15 -16.13
CA GLY A 105 -10.54 10.28 -16.82
C GLY A 105 -9.72 9.00 -16.93
N PHE A 106 -10.06 7.95 -16.16
CA PHE A 106 -9.22 6.75 -16.01
C PHE A 106 -10.02 5.46 -16.23
N ASP A 107 -9.38 4.51 -16.90
CA ASP A 107 -9.95 3.17 -17.15
C ASP A 107 -9.72 2.26 -15.94
N ARG A 108 -8.61 2.45 -15.24
CA ARG A 108 -8.20 1.66 -14.08
C ARG A 108 -7.75 2.59 -12.97
N VAL A 109 -8.22 2.32 -11.77
CA VAL A 109 -7.83 3.06 -10.56
C VAL A 109 -7.42 2.05 -9.48
N LEU A 110 -6.31 2.31 -8.81
CA LEU A 110 -5.84 1.57 -7.66
C LEU A 110 -5.80 2.49 -6.43
N CYS A 111 -6.11 1.94 -5.28
CA CYS A 111 -5.78 2.50 -3.98
C CYS A 111 -5.28 1.35 -3.09
N HIS A 112 -4.01 1.40 -2.68
CA HIS A 112 -3.37 0.32 -1.91
C HIS A 112 -2.63 0.89 -0.70
N ASN A 113 -2.95 0.38 0.50
CA ASN A 113 -2.35 0.79 1.79
C ASN A 113 -2.41 2.32 2.02
N VAL A 114 -3.60 2.90 1.87
CA VAL A 114 -3.84 4.35 2.04
C VAL A 114 -5.04 4.61 2.94
N LEU A 115 -6.08 3.77 2.85
CA LEU A 115 -7.37 4.08 3.49
C LEU A 115 -7.27 4.10 5.02
N GLU A 116 -6.36 3.34 5.61
CA GLU A 116 -6.17 3.23 7.06
C GLU A 116 -5.65 4.51 7.72
N VAL A 117 -5.00 5.36 6.94
CA VAL A 117 -4.37 6.58 7.46
C VAL A 117 -5.25 7.82 7.31
N LEU A 118 -6.40 7.68 6.65
CA LEU A 118 -7.31 8.79 6.38
C LEU A 118 -8.47 8.82 7.38
N PRO A 119 -8.80 10.00 7.93
CA PRO A 119 -9.95 10.17 8.83
C PRO A 119 -11.28 9.97 8.11
N ASP A 120 -11.33 10.28 6.81
CA ASP A 120 -12.49 10.09 5.93
C ASP A 120 -12.05 9.34 4.65
N HIS A 121 -11.89 8.02 4.79
CA HIS A 121 -11.56 7.18 3.64
C HIS A 121 -12.72 7.06 2.63
N ASP A 122 -13.96 7.28 3.05
CA ASP A 122 -15.11 7.25 2.14
C ASP A 122 -15.05 8.43 1.14
N ALA A 123 -14.52 9.60 1.54
CA ALA A 123 -14.28 10.72 0.64
C ALA A 123 -13.27 10.38 -0.46
N LEU A 124 -12.14 9.72 -0.12
CA LEU A 124 -11.18 9.26 -1.14
C LEU A 124 -11.79 8.24 -2.08
N VAL A 125 -12.58 7.29 -1.57
CA VAL A 125 -13.25 6.29 -2.43
C VAL A 125 -14.27 6.96 -3.35
N ALA A 126 -15.00 7.99 -2.89
CA ALA A 126 -15.89 8.79 -3.74
C ALA A 126 -15.12 9.51 -4.86
N GLU A 127 -13.94 10.06 -4.58
CA GLU A 127 -13.06 10.65 -5.58
C GLU A 127 -12.52 9.60 -6.57
N ALA A 128 -12.13 8.42 -6.09
CA ALA A 128 -11.76 7.30 -6.96
C ALA A 128 -12.90 6.93 -7.93
N VAL A 129 -14.14 6.88 -7.44
CA VAL A 129 -15.34 6.68 -8.27
C VAL A 129 -15.52 7.84 -9.24
N ARG A 130 -15.32 9.09 -8.83
CA ARG A 130 -15.46 10.26 -9.71
C ARG A 130 -14.51 10.19 -10.90
N VAL A 131 -13.23 9.87 -10.66
CA VAL A 131 -12.21 9.84 -11.71
C VAL A 131 -12.28 8.58 -12.58
N LEU A 132 -12.92 7.51 -12.10
CA LEU A 132 -13.11 6.27 -12.85
C LEU A 132 -14.15 6.46 -13.97
N ARG A 133 -13.90 5.89 -15.14
CA ARG A 133 -14.88 5.81 -16.23
C ARG A 133 -16.08 4.91 -15.86
N PRO A 134 -17.24 5.06 -16.52
CA PRO A 134 -18.41 4.23 -16.22
C PRO A 134 -18.17 2.72 -16.31
N ASP A 135 -17.36 2.29 -17.27
CA ASP A 135 -16.95 0.90 -17.52
C ASP A 135 -15.56 0.57 -16.97
N GLY A 136 -15.01 1.47 -16.16
CA GLY A 136 -13.70 1.33 -15.55
C GLY A 136 -13.68 0.34 -14.39
N ARG A 137 -12.48 -0.05 -13.99
CA ARG A 137 -12.22 -0.93 -12.86
C ARG A 137 -11.49 -0.20 -11.76
N LEU A 138 -12.02 -0.27 -10.53
CA LEU A 138 -11.36 0.15 -9.30
C LEU A 138 -10.87 -1.08 -8.54
N VAL A 139 -9.64 -1.03 -8.07
CA VAL A 139 -9.06 -2.00 -7.13
C VAL A 139 -8.78 -1.28 -5.82
N LEU A 140 -9.45 -1.70 -4.76
CA LEU A 140 -9.10 -1.30 -3.39
C LEU A 140 -8.35 -2.47 -2.76
N ALA A 141 -7.14 -2.23 -2.29
CA ALA A 141 -6.31 -3.28 -1.70
C ALA A 141 -5.66 -2.79 -0.41
N HIS A 142 -5.49 -3.69 0.53
CA HIS A 142 -4.89 -3.35 1.81
C HIS A 142 -4.30 -4.57 2.52
N SER A 143 -3.16 -4.38 3.18
CA SER A 143 -2.66 -5.32 4.18
C SER A 143 -3.56 -5.28 5.41
N ASP A 144 -3.97 -6.44 5.90
CA ASP A 144 -4.64 -6.52 7.20
C ASP A 144 -3.57 -6.72 8.28
N PHE A 145 -3.22 -5.66 8.98
CA PHE A 145 -2.09 -5.67 9.92
C PHE A 145 -2.34 -6.53 11.16
N ASP A 146 -3.59 -6.85 11.49
CA ASP A 146 -3.92 -7.84 12.53
C ASP A 146 -3.53 -9.28 12.11
N THR A 147 -3.19 -9.49 10.83
CA THR A 147 -2.68 -10.76 10.31
C THR A 147 -1.17 -10.84 10.21
N LEU A 148 -0.43 -9.87 10.78
CA LEU A 148 1.02 -9.94 10.87
C LEU A 148 1.45 -11.14 11.71
N ILE A 149 2.22 -12.02 11.11
CA ILE A 149 2.77 -13.21 11.76
C ILE A 149 4.28 -13.13 11.71
N PHE A 150 4.91 -13.25 12.86
CA PHE A 150 6.33 -13.47 12.99
C PHE A 150 6.55 -14.82 13.69
N ALA A 151 7.38 -15.67 13.11
CA ALA A 151 7.97 -16.78 13.88
C ALA A 151 8.72 -16.15 15.06
N SER A 152 8.44 -16.61 16.26
CA SER A 152 8.94 -15.99 17.48
C SER A 152 9.25 -17.02 18.55
N GLU A 153 10.26 -16.72 19.36
CA GLU A 153 10.59 -17.50 20.58
C GLU A 153 9.65 -17.16 21.74
N ASP A 154 9.01 -15.97 21.68
CA ASP A 154 8.00 -15.51 22.63
C ASP A 154 6.72 -15.10 21.88
N LEU A 155 5.81 -16.06 21.71
CA LEU A 155 4.56 -15.85 20.97
C LEU A 155 3.60 -14.91 21.69
N GLU A 156 3.62 -14.87 23.01
CA GLU A 156 2.73 -14.00 23.78
C GLU A 156 3.15 -12.52 23.61
N LEU A 157 4.43 -12.25 23.77
CA LEU A 157 5.01 -10.94 23.50
C LEU A 157 4.73 -10.50 22.05
N THR A 158 5.01 -11.36 21.09
CA THR A 158 4.81 -11.05 19.66
C THR A 158 3.36 -10.68 19.36
N ARG A 159 2.39 -11.46 19.84
CA ARG A 159 0.96 -11.18 19.65
C ARG A 159 0.54 -9.85 20.28
N ARG A 160 1.06 -9.54 21.46
CA ARG A 160 0.79 -8.27 22.14
C ARG A 160 1.37 -7.09 21.35
N LEU A 161 2.60 -7.20 20.87
CA LEU A 161 3.24 -6.16 20.08
C LEU A 161 2.52 -5.93 18.74
N VAL A 162 2.18 -6.98 18.01
CA VAL A 162 1.44 -6.89 16.74
C VAL A 162 0.07 -6.21 16.97
N ARG A 163 -0.68 -6.64 17.99
CA ARG A 163 -1.97 -6.03 18.27
C ARG A 163 -1.84 -4.56 18.66
N ALA A 164 -0.87 -4.23 19.52
CA ALA A 164 -0.62 -2.84 19.88
C ALA A 164 -0.27 -1.97 18.66
N TYR A 165 0.51 -2.51 17.73
CA TYR A 165 0.86 -1.83 16.48
C TYR A 165 -0.36 -1.53 15.61
N CYS A 166 -1.29 -2.49 15.45
CA CYS A 166 -2.52 -2.29 14.69
C CYS A 166 -3.38 -1.13 15.20
N ASP A 167 -3.30 -0.87 16.51
CA ASP A 167 -4.10 0.14 17.21
C ASP A 167 -3.31 1.44 17.47
N THR A 168 -2.09 1.57 16.95
CA THR A 168 -1.22 2.72 17.23
C THR A 168 -1.10 3.63 16.02
N GLN A 169 -1.68 4.83 16.14
CA GLN A 169 -1.53 5.88 15.14
C GLN A 169 -0.09 6.41 15.16
N GLN A 170 0.53 6.43 13.98
CA GLN A 170 1.86 7.00 13.79
C GLN A 170 1.77 8.53 13.58
N PRO A 171 2.84 9.31 13.83
CA PRO A 171 2.79 10.77 13.77
C PRO A 171 2.35 11.37 12.44
N TRP A 172 2.56 10.63 11.35
CA TRP A 172 2.21 11.04 9.98
C TRP A 172 0.80 10.62 9.54
N MET A 173 0.11 9.80 10.34
CA MET A 173 -1.25 9.34 10.08
C MET A 173 -2.27 10.28 10.70
N ASP A 174 -3.37 10.57 9.99
CA ASP A 174 -4.50 11.30 10.55
C ASP A 174 -5.52 10.37 11.24
N ALA A 175 -5.49 9.08 10.91
CA ALA A 175 -6.29 8.03 11.52
C ALA A 175 -5.50 6.72 11.60
N VAL A 176 -6.04 5.70 12.26
CA VAL A 176 -5.52 4.34 12.24
C VAL A 176 -6.65 3.34 12.14
N ASP A 177 -6.56 2.42 11.18
CA ASP A 177 -7.40 1.22 11.09
C ASP A 177 -6.59 0.05 10.54
N GLY A 178 -5.80 -0.58 11.40
CA GLY A 178 -4.97 -1.75 11.02
C GLY A 178 -5.77 -2.96 10.51
N THR A 179 -7.11 -2.89 10.56
CA THR A 179 -8.01 -3.96 10.11
C THR A 179 -8.76 -3.63 8.82
N ILE A 180 -8.44 -2.53 8.17
CA ILE A 180 -9.21 -2.04 7.01
C ILE A 180 -9.26 -3.04 5.85
N GLY A 181 -8.23 -3.89 5.71
CA GLY A 181 -8.15 -4.92 4.67
C GLY A 181 -9.36 -5.87 4.62
N ARG A 182 -9.95 -6.19 5.78
CA ARG A 182 -11.15 -7.06 5.86
C ARG A 182 -12.46 -6.31 5.61
N ARG A 183 -12.42 -4.96 5.54
CA ARG A 183 -13.59 -4.09 5.38
C ARG A 183 -13.76 -3.52 3.98
N LEU A 184 -12.84 -3.78 3.06
CA LEU A 184 -12.81 -3.19 1.72
C LEU A 184 -14.12 -3.40 0.94
N ALA A 185 -14.74 -4.58 1.06
CA ALA A 185 -16.00 -4.86 0.37
C ALA A 185 -17.18 -4.01 0.93
N GLU A 186 -17.22 -3.80 2.24
CA GLU A 186 -18.19 -2.91 2.89
C GLU A 186 -17.98 -1.46 2.45
N ILE A 187 -16.73 -0.99 2.42
CA ILE A 187 -16.36 0.36 1.99
C ILE A 187 -16.78 0.58 0.53
N ALA A 188 -16.46 -0.36 -0.35
CA ALA A 188 -16.89 -0.31 -1.75
C ALA A 188 -18.41 -0.25 -1.91
N GLY A 189 -19.14 -1.05 -1.12
CA GLY A 189 -20.61 -1.06 -1.12
C GLY A 189 -21.21 0.28 -0.67
N ARG A 190 -20.65 0.93 0.37
CA ARG A 190 -21.10 2.26 0.80
C ARG A 190 -20.90 3.32 -0.29
N ALA A 191 -19.86 3.21 -1.11
CA ALA A 191 -19.60 4.09 -2.24
C ALA A 191 -20.49 3.80 -3.47
N GLY A 192 -21.44 2.87 -3.37
CA GLY A 192 -22.33 2.49 -4.47
C GLY A 192 -21.63 1.71 -5.60
N LEU A 193 -20.52 1.06 -5.29
CA LEU A 193 -19.80 0.22 -6.24
C LEU A 193 -20.34 -1.21 -6.22
N GLN A 194 -20.29 -1.86 -7.36
CA GLN A 194 -20.49 -3.30 -7.47
C GLN A 194 -19.15 -4.01 -7.27
N VAL A 195 -19.02 -4.78 -6.21
CA VAL A 195 -17.89 -5.69 -6.01
C VAL A 195 -18.07 -6.86 -6.98
N THR A 196 -17.13 -7.04 -7.90
CA THR A 196 -17.15 -8.10 -8.92
C THR A 196 -16.28 -9.29 -8.55
N ASP A 197 -15.25 -9.05 -7.70
CA ASP A 197 -14.36 -10.10 -7.21
C ASP A 197 -13.71 -9.68 -5.90
N VAL A 198 -13.33 -10.65 -5.07
CA VAL A 198 -12.56 -10.48 -3.84
C VAL A 198 -11.41 -11.46 -3.85
N GLN A 199 -10.21 -10.96 -3.73
CA GLN A 199 -9.00 -11.78 -3.73
C GLN A 199 -8.15 -11.49 -2.50
N ALA A 200 -7.29 -12.44 -2.15
CA ALA A 200 -6.27 -12.26 -1.13
C ALA A 200 -4.98 -12.97 -1.53
N GLN A 201 -3.86 -12.44 -1.08
CA GLN A 201 -2.59 -13.14 -1.14
C GLN A 201 -1.87 -13.02 0.19
N VAL A 202 -1.03 -14.01 0.48
CA VAL A 202 -0.11 -13.96 1.61
C VAL A 202 1.24 -13.48 1.13
N VAL A 203 1.70 -12.37 1.68
CA VAL A 203 3.07 -11.89 1.49
C VAL A 203 3.95 -12.58 2.50
N LEU A 204 5.02 -13.24 2.04
CA LEU A 204 5.92 -14.04 2.86
C LEU A 204 7.34 -13.47 2.85
N GLY A 205 8.00 -13.46 4.02
CA GLY A 205 9.41 -13.19 4.20
C GLY A 205 10.07 -14.33 4.98
N ARG A 206 11.22 -14.81 4.49
CA ARG A 206 12.01 -15.87 5.15
C ARG A 206 13.38 -15.39 5.62
N ARG A 207 13.65 -14.10 5.46
CA ARG A 207 14.91 -13.47 5.84
C ARG A 207 14.63 -12.28 6.75
N TYR A 208 15.44 -12.13 7.78
CA TYR A 208 15.41 -10.99 8.68
C TYR A 208 16.70 -10.19 8.49
N LEU A 209 16.76 -9.47 7.37
CA LEU A 209 17.90 -8.65 6.94
C LEU A 209 17.41 -7.28 6.50
N PRO A 210 18.22 -6.21 6.62
CA PRO A 210 17.89 -4.90 6.08
C PRO A 210 17.42 -4.97 4.63
N GLY A 211 16.31 -4.30 4.32
CA GLY A 211 15.68 -4.31 3.00
C GLY A 211 14.71 -5.48 2.74
N GLU A 212 14.64 -6.48 3.62
CA GLU A 212 13.64 -7.55 3.54
C GLU A 212 12.34 -7.14 4.24
N ILE A 213 11.21 -7.61 3.74
CA ILE A 213 9.89 -7.19 4.21
C ILE A 213 9.67 -7.45 5.70
N GLY A 214 10.04 -8.64 6.19
CA GLY A 214 9.86 -8.97 7.61
C GLY A 214 10.72 -8.13 8.54
N TRP A 215 11.91 -7.71 8.09
CA TRP A 215 12.76 -6.79 8.81
C TRP A 215 12.13 -5.39 8.85
N GLY A 216 11.64 -4.90 7.70
CA GLY A 216 10.98 -3.60 7.61
C GLY A 216 9.77 -3.48 8.54
N TYR A 217 8.86 -4.47 8.49
CA TYR A 217 7.71 -4.50 9.40
C TYR A 217 8.09 -4.57 10.87
N ALA A 218 9.11 -5.38 11.24
CA ALA A 218 9.54 -5.47 12.64
C ALA A 218 10.14 -4.16 13.13
N ARG A 219 10.95 -3.48 12.33
CA ARG A 219 11.51 -2.17 12.66
C ARG A 219 10.43 -1.11 12.81
N ASN A 220 9.54 -1.00 11.83
CA ASN A 220 8.45 -0.05 11.87
C ASN A 220 7.54 -0.26 13.09
N LEU A 221 7.22 -1.53 13.39
CA LEU A 221 6.46 -1.89 14.60
C LEU A 221 7.20 -1.42 15.87
N ALA A 222 8.50 -1.72 15.98
CA ALA A 222 9.29 -1.35 17.14
C ALA A 222 9.37 0.19 17.32
N ASP A 223 9.71 0.91 16.24
CA ASP A 223 9.84 2.36 16.25
C ASP A 223 8.48 3.04 16.58
N THR A 224 7.38 2.54 16.01
CA THR A 224 6.02 3.03 16.29
C THR A 224 5.64 2.84 17.76
N LEU A 225 5.85 1.64 18.31
CA LEU A 225 5.44 1.34 19.69
C LEU A 225 6.31 2.05 20.72
N LEU A 226 7.61 2.18 20.44
CA LEU A 226 8.53 2.93 21.28
C LEU A 226 8.15 4.41 21.30
N GLY A 227 7.96 5.01 20.12
CA GLY A 227 7.57 6.42 19.99
C GLY A 227 6.23 6.75 20.64
N ALA A 228 5.29 5.82 20.65
CA ALA A 228 3.98 5.95 21.29
C ALA A 228 3.99 5.57 22.79
N GLY A 229 5.10 5.10 23.34
CA GLY A 229 5.20 4.63 24.73
C GLY A 229 4.35 3.37 25.00
N ARG A 230 4.11 2.54 23.96
CA ARG A 230 3.30 1.31 24.04
C ARG A 230 4.13 0.05 24.30
N ALA A 231 5.45 0.15 24.20
CA ALA A 231 6.42 -0.86 24.57
C ALA A 231 7.72 -0.18 25.05
N ASP A 232 8.50 -0.86 25.89
CA ASP A 232 9.81 -0.37 26.30
C ASP A 232 10.94 -0.88 25.40
N GLU A 233 12.06 -0.13 25.36
CA GLU A 233 13.20 -0.42 24.50
C GLU A 233 13.78 -1.81 24.76
N ALA A 234 13.92 -2.21 26.03
CA ALA A 234 14.50 -3.49 26.41
C ALA A 234 13.62 -4.68 25.96
N GLU A 235 12.30 -4.48 25.97
CA GLU A 235 11.34 -5.46 25.48
C GLU A 235 11.41 -5.61 23.96
N LEU A 236 11.47 -4.50 23.23
CA LEU A 236 11.61 -4.49 21.78
C LEU A 236 12.95 -5.08 21.32
N ASP A 237 14.03 -4.73 21.99
CA ASP A 237 15.35 -5.28 21.71
C ASP A 237 15.41 -6.79 21.91
N ARG A 238 14.83 -7.31 23.01
CA ARG A 238 14.72 -8.76 23.23
C ARG A 238 13.93 -9.44 22.12
N TRP A 239 12.81 -8.83 21.71
CA TRP A 239 11.97 -9.37 20.64
C TRP A 239 12.72 -9.41 19.31
N MET A 240 13.30 -8.29 18.87
CA MET A 240 14.08 -8.22 17.62
C MET A 240 15.30 -9.14 17.64
N ALA A 241 16.02 -9.23 18.77
CA ALA A 241 17.11 -10.20 18.91
C ALA A 241 16.63 -11.64 18.78
N GLY A 242 15.42 -11.95 19.24
CA GLY A 242 14.77 -13.24 19.02
C GLY A 242 14.51 -13.54 17.55
N LEU A 243 14.02 -12.54 16.79
CA LEU A 243 13.83 -12.66 15.34
C LEU A 243 15.17 -12.89 14.61
N GLN A 244 16.23 -12.18 15.03
CA GLN A 244 17.57 -12.39 14.47
C GLN A 244 18.08 -13.80 14.72
N ARG A 245 17.97 -14.32 15.96
CA ARG A 245 18.37 -15.71 16.27
C ARG A 245 17.61 -16.75 15.45
N LEU A 246 16.31 -16.49 15.18
CA LEU A 246 15.53 -17.36 14.28
C LEU A 246 16.05 -17.29 12.84
N HIS A 247 16.43 -16.11 12.37
CA HIS A 247 17.06 -15.94 11.06
C HIS A 247 18.38 -16.71 10.95
N ASP A 248 19.26 -16.58 11.94
CA ASP A 248 20.60 -17.17 11.94
C ASP A 248 20.55 -18.71 11.87
N ARG A 249 19.49 -19.33 12.42
CA ARG A 249 19.26 -20.78 12.33
C ARG A 249 18.29 -21.20 11.21
N GLY A 250 17.94 -20.28 10.28
CA GLY A 250 17.08 -20.60 9.13
C GLY A 250 15.60 -20.82 9.48
N ALA A 251 15.15 -20.41 10.67
CA ALA A 251 13.81 -20.62 11.20
C ALA A 251 12.92 -19.36 11.18
N PHE A 252 13.42 -18.24 10.67
CA PHE A 252 12.63 -17.02 10.55
C PHE A 252 11.53 -17.17 9.48
N LEU A 253 10.35 -16.70 9.83
CA LEU A 253 9.23 -16.56 8.92
C LEU A 253 8.43 -15.31 9.34
N PHE A 254 8.10 -14.53 8.35
CA PHE A 254 7.16 -13.41 8.42
C PHE A 254 6.04 -13.63 7.41
N SER A 255 4.82 -13.26 7.74
CA SER A 255 3.75 -13.12 6.76
C SER A 255 2.75 -12.04 7.14
N VAL A 256 2.09 -11.48 6.10
CA VAL A 256 0.93 -10.61 6.22
C VAL A 256 -0.05 -10.94 5.10
N ASN A 257 -1.34 -10.79 5.38
CA ASN A 257 -2.39 -11.03 4.40
C ASN A 257 -2.77 -9.71 3.72
N ASP A 258 -2.66 -9.67 2.39
CA ASP A 258 -3.20 -8.59 1.57
C ASP A 258 -4.54 -9.00 1.03
N SER A 259 -5.55 -8.16 1.23
CA SER A 259 -6.89 -8.32 0.65
C SER A 259 -7.09 -7.29 -0.46
N ALA A 260 -7.81 -7.66 -1.50
CA ALA A 260 -8.21 -6.76 -2.56
C ALA A 260 -9.66 -7.01 -2.98
N VAL A 261 -10.39 -5.93 -3.23
CA VAL A 261 -11.70 -5.98 -3.87
C VAL A 261 -11.61 -5.31 -5.24
N ILE A 262 -12.18 -5.96 -6.23
CA ILE A 262 -12.28 -5.48 -7.60
C ILE A 262 -13.70 -4.98 -7.80
N CYS A 263 -13.84 -3.74 -8.19
CA CYS A 263 -15.12 -3.07 -8.27
C CYS A 263 -15.32 -2.40 -9.63
N GLY A 264 -16.58 -2.25 -10.00
CA GLY A 264 -17.04 -1.42 -11.10
C GLY A 264 -18.19 -0.53 -10.67
N ARG A 265 -18.54 0.45 -11.50
CA ARG A 265 -19.79 1.20 -11.29
C ARG A 265 -20.99 0.30 -11.53
N MET A 266 -22.04 0.50 -10.73
CA MET A 266 -23.30 -0.17 -11.00
C MET A 266 -23.82 0.23 -12.40
N PRO A 267 -24.29 -0.73 -13.23
CA PRO A 267 -25.02 -0.39 -14.46
C PRO A 267 -26.19 0.54 -14.12
N ARG A 268 -26.38 1.57 -14.95
CA ARG A 268 -27.55 2.47 -14.83
C ARG A 268 -28.79 1.79 -15.37
#